data_81910449b33938b7e62b5d6d92af532f
#
_entry.id   81910449b33938b7e62b5d6d92af532f
#
_cell.length_a   1.000
_cell.length_b   1.000
_cell.length_c   1.000
_cell.angle_alpha   90.00
_cell.angle_beta   90.00
_cell.angle_gamma   90.00
#
_symmetry.space_group_name_H-M   'P 1'
#
loop_
_entity.id
_entity.type
_entity.pdbx_description
1 polymer ?
#
loop_
_entity_poly.entity_id
_entity_poly.type
_entity_poly.pdbx_seq_one_letter_code
_entity_poly.pdbx_strand_id
1 'polypeptide(L)'
;MRPMNSPEIARRVRTGTFETNCHDVGHSATGQPPVLLVHGSGPGVSAWANWRLVMPELAKSRRVLAPDMVGFGFTDRPAGQVYSMDAWVQQALDLLDALGVPQVDLVGNSFGGALALALAIRAPQRVRRLVLMGSVGVPFAITPGLDAVWGYQPSLAAMKGLLDIFAYNRALVTDELAELRYQASIRPGFQESFSAMFPAPRQRWVDAMASAEANIRALPQETLVIHGREDRVIPLQNSLTLADWIPNSQLHVFGHCGHWTQIEHAGRFARLVADFLAEADAQS
;
A
#
# COMPACT_ATOMS: atom_id res chain seq x y z
N MET A 1 2.01 27.48 -3.13
CA MET A 1 0.64 27.41 -3.66
C MET A 1 0.32 25.95 -3.93
N ARG A 2 -0.72 25.34 -3.31
CA ARG A 2 -1.17 23.98 -3.67
C ARG A 2 -1.77 24.08 -5.08
N PRO A 3 -1.41 23.21 -6.03
CA PRO A 3 -2.10 23.17 -7.30
C PRO A 3 -3.55 22.74 -7.05
N MET A 4 -4.50 23.65 -7.24
CA MET A 4 -5.92 23.44 -6.92
C MET A 4 -6.64 22.37 -7.78
N ASN A 5 -5.94 21.71 -8.72
CA ASN A 5 -6.51 20.74 -9.65
C ASN A 5 -5.71 19.42 -9.75
N SER A 6 -4.88 19.05 -8.76
CA SER A 6 -4.21 17.77 -8.81
C SER A 6 -5.18 16.64 -8.44
N PRO A 7 -5.31 15.57 -9.26
CA PRO A 7 -6.15 14.43 -8.92
C PRO A 7 -5.66 13.66 -7.68
N GLU A 8 -4.46 13.95 -7.19
CA GLU A 8 -3.90 13.38 -5.97
C GLU A 8 -4.46 14.03 -4.69
N ILE A 9 -5.07 15.24 -4.80
CA ILE A 9 -5.67 15.93 -3.65
C ILE A 9 -7.13 15.53 -3.54
N ALA A 10 -7.48 14.97 -2.39
CA ALA A 10 -8.79 14.43 -2.10
C ALA A 10 -9.39 15.04 -0.82
N ARG A 11 -10.37 14.37 -0.24
CA ARG A 11 -11.02 14.78 1.00
C ARG A 11 -10.01 14.82 2.15
N ARG A 12 -10.11 15.87 2.96
CA ARG A 12 -9.37 16.00 4.22
C ARG A 12 -10.17 15.38 5.34
N VAL A 13 -9.57 14.46 6.08
CA VAL A 13 -10.20 13.78 7.22
C VAL A 13 -9.30 13.94 8.45
N ARG A 14 -9.86 14.41 9.55
CA ARG A 14 -9.13 14.54 10.80
C ARG A 14 -8.81 13.18 11.39
N THR A 15 -7.53 12.85 11.52
CA THR A 15 -7.03 11.62 12.14
C THR A 15 -6.10 11.99 13.30
N GLY A 16 -6.55 11.79 14.53
CA GLY A 16 -5.82 12.24 15.70
C GLY A 16 -5.48 13.74 15.66
N THR A 17 -4.20 14.07 15.51
CA THR A 17 -3.69 15.45 15.57
C THR A 17 -3.49 16.14 14.22
N PHE A 18 -3.71 15.44 13.08
CA PHE A 18 -3.44 15.97 11.74
C PHE A 18 -4.55 15.61 10.73
N GLU A 19 -4.51 16.23 9.56
CA GLU A 19 -5.45 15.98 8.48
C GLU A 19 -4.87 14.97 7.48
N THR A 20 -5.59 13.85 7.28
CA THR A 20 -5.27 12.84 6.27
C THR A 20 -5.94 13.17 4.95
N ASN A 21 -5.18 13.18 3.86
CA ASN A 21 -5.71 13.20 2.50
C ASN A 21 -6.22 11.80 2.15
N CYS A 22 -7.51 11.66 1.84
CA CYS A 22 -8.12 10.36 1.59
C CYS A 22 -9.08 10.43 0.41
N HIS A 23 -8.86 9.57 -0.60
CA HIS A 23 -9.86 9.33 -1.64
C HIS A 23 -10.99 8.50 -1.03
N ASP A 24 -12.22 8.97 -1.19
CA ASP A 24 -13.45 8.33 -0.69
C ASP A 24 -14.43 8.30 -1.86
N VAL A 25 -14.47 7.20 -2.58
CA VAL A 25 -15.18 7.07 -3.87
C VAL A 25 -16.03 5.80 -3.92
N GLY A 26 -17.05 5.82 -4.79
CA GLY A 26 -17.97 4.69 -4.93
C GLY A 26 -18.94 4.53 -3.76
N HIS A 27 -19.75 3.49 -3.80
CA HIS A 27 -20.72 3.15 -2.79
C HIS A 27 -20.77 1.64 -2.59
N SER A 28 -20.84 1.18 -1.35
CA SER A 28 -21.13 -0.22 -1.02
C SER A 28 -22.63 -0.44 -0.89
N ALA A 29 -23.10 -1.63 -1.24
CA ALA A 29 -24.46 -2.06 -0.89
C ALA A 29 -24.60 -2.14 0.64
N THR A 30 -25.84 -2.13 1.13
CA THR A 30 -26.14 -2.22 2.56
C THR A 30 -25.50 -3.49 3.15
N GLY A 31 -24.76 -3.34 4.23
CA GLY A 31 -24.07 -4.43 4.92
C GLY A 31 -22.68 -4.79 4.35
N GLN A 32 -22.31 -4.28 3.17
CA GLN A 32 -20.98 -4.53 2.61
C GLN A 32 -19.95 -3.51 3.16
N PRO A 33 -18.83 -3.97 3.75
CA PRO A 33 -17.78 -3.06 4.21
C PRO A 33 -17.11 -2.34 3.05
N PRO A 34 -16.62 -1.10 3.26
CA PRO A 34 -15.74 -0.43 2.30
C PRO A 34 -14.43 -1.18 2.10
N VAL A 35 -13.78 -0.90 0.98
CA VAL A 35 -12.40 -1.35 0.71
C VAL A 35 -11.43 -0.25 1.14
N LEU A 36 -10.49 -0.57 2.03
CA LEU A 36 -9.38 0.31 2.40
C LEU A 36 -8.13 -0.08 1.62
N LEU A 37 -7.62 0.83 0.79
CA LEU A 37 -6.43 0.63 -0.04
C LEU A 37 -5.22 1.35 0.58
N VAL A 38 -4.22 0.60 1.03
CA VAL A 38 -2.98 1.16 1.60
C VAL A 38 -1.84 1.04 0.59
N HIS A 39 -1.26 2.20 0.22
CA HIS A 39 -0.21 2.32 -0.80
C HIS A 39 1.17 1.81 -0.32
N GLY A 40 2.10 1.63 -1.27
CA GLY A 40 3.50 1.29 -0.99
C GLY A 40 4.37 2.49 -0.60
N SER A 41 5.64 2.24 -0.27
CA SER A 41 6.60 3.25 0.19
C SER A 41 7.59 3.67 -0.90
N GLY A 42 7.13 4.25 -1.99
CA GLY A 42 8.02 4.81 -3.01
C GLY A 42 8.24 6.33 -2.84
N PRO A 43 9.35 6.90 -3.35
CA PRO A 43 9.55 8.34 -3.32
C PRO A 43 8.46 9.07 -4.12
N GLY A 44 7.88 10.11 -3.51
CA GLY A 44 6.80 10.89 -4.12
C GLY A 44 5.48 10.11 -4.33
N VAL A 45 5.28 8.97 -3.66
CA VAL A 45 4.04 8.20 -3.76
C VAL A 45 2.88 8.92 -3.06
N SER A 46 1.69 8.76 -3.62
CA SER A 46 0.40 9.05 -3.00
C SER A 46 -0.54 7.86 -3.23
N ALA A 47 -1.65 7.82 -2.51
CA ALA A 47 -2.68 6.81 -2.72
C ALA A 47 -3.19 6.83 -4.17
N TRP A 48 -3.38 8.03 -4.73
CA TRP A 48 -3.75 8.18 -6.16
C TRP A 48 -2.70 7.57 -7.07
N ALA A 49 -1.42 7.93 -6.91
CA ALA A 49 -0.34 7.42 -7.75
C ALA A 49 -0.26 5.90 -7.73
N ASN A 50 -0.54 5.28 -6.57
CA ASN A 50 -0.51 3.84 -6.38
C ASN A 50 -1.77 3.14 -6.95
N TRP A 51 -2.95 3.72 -6.76
CA TRP A 51 -4.22 3.02 -6.94
C TRP A 51 -5.11 3.55 -8.06
N ARG A 52 -4.74 4.62 -8.81
CA ARG A 52 -5.57 5.28 -9.82
C ARG A 52 -6.15 4.35 -10.91
N LEU A 53 -5.47 3.23 -11.21
CA LEU A 53 -5.93 2.28 -12.21
C LEU A 53 -6.86 1.19 -11.62
N VAL A 54 -6.89 1.05 -10.30
CA VAL A 54 -7.67 0.02 -9.59
C VAL A 54 -8.92 0.62 -8.91
N MET A 55 -8.79 1.79 -8.31
CA MET A 55 -9.90 2.47 -7.61
C MET A 55 -11.18 2.57 -8.45
N PRO A 56 -11.14 2.99 -9.74
CA PRO A 56 -12.36 3.12 -10.53
C PRO A 56 -13.11 1.79 -10.75
N GLU A 57 -12.38 0.69 -10.84
CA GLU A 57 -12.99 -0.64 -11.02
C GLU A 57 -13.67 -1.11 -9.72
N LEU A 58 -12.97 -1.02 -8.59
CA LEU A 58 -13.54 -1.39 -7.30
C LEU A 58 -14.69 -0.47 -6.90
N ALA A 59 -14.63 0.81 -7.25
CA ALA A 59 -15.66 1.80 -6.95
C ALA A 59 -16.99 1.57 -7.69
N LYS A 60 -17.03 0.70 -8.69
CA LYS A 60 -18.29 0.31 -9.37
C LYS A 60 -19.25 -0.43 -8.44
N SER A 61 -18.74 -1.17 -7.46
CA SER A 61 -19.54 -2.01 -6.56
C SER A 61 -19.23 -1.81 -5.08
N ARG A 62 -18.21 -1.03 -4.73
CA ARG A 62 -17.75 -0.82 -3.36
C ARG A 62 -17.48 0.66 -3.08
N ARG A 63 -17.67 1.08 -1.84
CA ARG A 63 -17.03 2.30 -1.35
C ARG A 63 -15.54 2.02 -1.17
N VAL A 64 -14.68 2.85 -1.72
CA VAL A 64 -13.22 2.71 -1.69
C VAL A 64 -12.63 3.88 -0.93
N LEU A 65 -11.84 3.57 0.08
CA LEU A 65 -11.07 4.52 0.89
C LEU A 65 -9.58 4.32 0.57
N ALA A 66 -8.91 5.36 0.15
CA ALA A 66 -7.48 5.30 -0.16
C ALA A 66 -6.77 6.53 0.45
N PRO A 67 -6.27 6.39 1.69
CA PRO A 67 -5.54 7.47 2.37
C PRO A 67 -4.08 7.56 1.88
N ASP A 68 -3.54 8.77 1.91
CA ASP A 68 -2.10 8.95 1.98
C ASP A 68 -1.65 8.74 3.43
N MET A 69 -0.79 7.76 3.68
CA MET A 69 -0.26 7.51 5.01
C MET A 69 0.66 8.67 5.45
N VAL A 70 0.72 8.96 6.74
CA VAL A 70 1.53 10.08 7.27
C VAL A 70 2.99 9.96 6.82
N GLY A 71 3.54 11.06 6.32
CA GLY A 71 4.85 11.12 5.66
C GLY A 71 4.80 10.98 4.14
N PHE A 72 3.65 10.56 3.57
CA PHE A 72 3.45 10.39 2.13
C PHE A 72 2.38 11.36 1.59
N GLY A 73 2.36 11.51 0.28
CA GLY A 73 1.33 12.22 -0.46
C GLY A 73 1.01 13.59 0.10
N PHE A 74 -0.25 13.90 0.23
CA PHE A 74 -0.77 15.19 0.65
C PHE A 74 -1.35 15.22 2.08
N THR A 75 -1.18 14.12 2.84
CA THR A 75 -1.43 14.12 4.28
C THR A 75 -0.50 15.09 4.99
N ASP A 76 -0.96 15.74 6.05
CA ASP A 76 -0.16 16.67 6.82
C ASP A 76 1.13 16.00 7.35
N ARG A 77 2.15 16.79 7.53
CA ARG A 77 3.45 16.40 8.09
C ARG A 77 3.69 17.14 9.39
N PRO A 78 3.16 16.64 10.53
CA PRO A 78 3.35 17.31 11.81
C PRO A 78 4.84 17.40 12.17
N ALA A 79 5.25 18.53 12.77
CA ALA A 79 6.61 18.67 13.28
C ALA A 79 6.88 17.60 14.35
N GLY A 80 8.04 16.96 14.29
CA GLY A 80 8.42 15.91 15.23
C GLY A 80 7.70 14.57 15.02
N GLN A 81 7.03 14.37 13.87
CA GLN A 81 6.36 13.11 13.55
C GLN A 81 7.34 11.92 13.61
N VAL A 82 7.03 10.95 14.46
CA VAL A 82 7.71 9.66 14.49
C VAL A 82 7.03 8.73 13.49
N TYR A 83 7.80 8.23 12.54
CA TYR A 83 7.32 7.24 11.55
C TYR A 83 7.56 5.84 12.10
N SER A 84 6.49 5.12 12.37
CA SER A 84 6.52 3.74 12.87
C SER A 84 5.28 2.98 12.44
N MET A 85 5.35 1.66 12.50
CA MET A 85 4.19 0.82 12.21
C MET A 85 3.00 1.16 13.11
N ASP A 86 3.24 1.42 14.39
CA ASP A 86 2.19 1.81 15.33
C ASP A 86 1.51 3.12 14.94
N ALA A 87 2.29 4.13 14.50
CA ALA A 87 1.75 5.42 14.08
C ALA A 87 0.87 5.27 12.81
N TRP A 88 1.30 4.46 11.84
CA TRP A 88 0.54 4.23 10.62
C TRP A 88 -0.72 3.38 10.87
N VAL A 89 -0.63 2.34 11.70
CA VAL A 89 -1.82 1.55 12.10
C VAL A 89 -2.81 2.42 12.87
N GLN A 90 -2.33 3.27 13.77
CA GLN A 90 -3.20 4.20 14.51
C GLN A 90 -3.89 5.20 13.57
N GLN A 91 -3.15 5.78 12.60
CA GLN A 91 -3.75 6.65 11.58
C GLN A 91 -4.88 5.95 10.82
N ALA A 92 -4.68 4.69 10.43
CA ALA A 92 -5.71 3.92 9.73
C ALA A 92 -6.95 3.70 10.60
N LEU A 93 -6.78 3.37 11.89
CA LEU A 93 -7.89 3.21 12.84
C LEU A 93 -8.62 4.53 13.07
N ASP A 94 -7.90 5.63 13.30
CA ASP A 94 -8.47 6.96 13.48
C ASP A 94 -9.27 7.41 12.24
N LEU A 95 -8.79 7.06 11.04
CA LEU A 95 -9.50 7.32 9.78
C LEU A 95 -10.83 6.57 9.73
N LEU A 96 -10.83 5.28 10.07
CA LEU A 96 -12.06 4.49 10.09
C LEU A 96 -13.05 5.03 11.10
N ASP A 97 -12.60 5.41 12.29
CA ASP A 97 -13.43 5.98 13.34
C ASP A 97 -14.01 7.34 12.91
N ALA A 98 -13.20 8.22 12.35
CA ALA A 98 -13.63 9.53 11.84
C ALA A 98 -14.66 9.42 10.71
N LEU A 99 -14.63 8.34 9.92
CA LEU A 99 -15.56 8.07 8.83
C LEU A 99 -16.76 7.23 9.27
N GLY A 100 -16.85 6.82 10.53
CA GLY A 100 -17.91 5.95 11.05
C GLY A 100 -17.91 4.56 10.39
N VAL A 101 -16.73 4.04 10.02
CA VAL A 101 -16.57 2.74 9.36
C VAL A 101 -16.16 1.69 10.37
N PRO A 102 -17.05 0.77 10.77
CA PRO A 102 -16.73 -0.23 11.79
C PRO A 102 -15.79 -1.33 11.29
N GLN A 103 -15.86 -1.68 10.01
CA GLN A 103 -15.08 -2.77 9.41
C GLN A 103 -14.79 -2.48 7.94
N VAL A 104 -13.65 -2.97 7.43
CA VAL A 104 -13.22 -2.87 6.02
C VAL A 104 -12.77 -4.20 5.45
N ASP A 105 -12.77 -4.29 4.13
CA ASP A 105 -11.90 -5.18 3.38
C ASP A 105 -10.59 -4.42 3.13
N LEU A 106 -9.46 -5.02 3.48
CA LEU A 106 -8.17 -4.30 3.54
C LEU A 106 -7.22 -4.81 2.46
N VAL A 107 -6.75 -3.89 1.62
CA VAL A 107 -5.79 -4.19 0.54
C VAL A 107 -4.51 -3.39 0.77
N GLY A 108 -3.39 -4.07 0.92
CA GLY A 108 -2.09 -3.44 1.15
C GLY A 108 -1.04 -3.79 0.10
N ASN A 109 -0.34 -2.78 -0.41
CA ASN A 109 0.76 -2.93 -1.34
C ASN A 109 2.10 -2.73 -0.64
N SER A 110 3.01 -3.70 -0.72
CA SER A 110 4.40 -3.56 -0.27
C SER A 110 4.48 -3.15 1.22
N PHE A 111 4.98 -1.97 1.54
CA PHE A 111 4.86 -1.33 2.85
C PHE A 111 3.41 -1.36 3.38
N GLY A 112 2.46 -0.99 2.53
CA GLY A 112 1.03 -1.03 2.88
C GLY A 112 0.53 -2.43 3.21
N GLY A 113 1.17 -3.47 2.67
CA GLY A 113 0.89 -4.87 3.02
C GLY A 113 1.34 -5.21 4.45
N ALA A 114 2.52 -4.74 4.89
CA ALA A 114 2.95 -4.89 6.28
C ALA A 114 2.01 -4.15 7.23
N LEU A 115 1.58 -2.94 6.86
CA LEU A 115 0.60 -2.17 7.63
C LEU A 115 -0.75 -2.89 7.72
N ALA A 116 -1.23 -3.43 6.60
CA ALA A 116 -2.47 -4.19 6.55
C ALA A 116 -2.42 -5.43 7.45
N LEU A 117 -1.30 -6.16 7.42
CA LEU A 117 -1.05 -7.30 8.29
C LEU A 117 -1.04 -6.89 9.77
N ALA A 118 -0.31 -5.83 10.12
CA ALA A 118 -0.23 -5.31 11.49
C ALA A 118 -1.59 -4.82 12.01
N LEU A 119 -2.39 -4.17 11.16
CA LEU A 119 -3.74 -3.73 11.51
C LEU A 119 -4.68 -4.91 11.74
N ALA A 120 -4.63 -5.94 10.87
CA ALA A 120 -5.45 -7.14 11.02
C ALA A 120 -5.10 -7.92 12.30
N ILE A 121 -3.81 -7.94 12.70
CA ILE A 121 -3.35 -8.54 13.96
C ILE A 121 -3.81 -7.71 15.16
N ARG A 122 -3.65 -6.38 15.12
CA ARG A 122 -3.95 -5.48 16.24
C ARG A 122 -5.45 -5.31 16.49
N ALA A 123 -6.25 -5.28 15.43
CA ALA A 123 -7.68 -5.02 15.47
C ALA A 123 -8.45 -5.95 14.51
N PRO A 124 -8.44 -7.27 14.75
CA PRO A 124 -9.00 -8.26 13.83
C PRO A 124 -10.48 -8.03 13.49
N GLN A 125 -11.25 -7.47 14.42
CA GLN A 125 -12.67 -7.13 14.22
C GLN A 125 -12.89 -5.98 13.22
N ARG A 126 -11.84 -5.18 12.92
CA ARG A 126 -11.91 -4.06 11.98
C ARG A 126 -11.62 -4.49 10.53
N VAL A 127 -11.17 -5.73 10.33
CA VAL A 127 -10.81 -6.27 9.02
C VAL A 127 -11.62 -7.53 8.74
N ARG A 128 -12.43 -7.52 7.67
CA ARG A 128 -13.21 -8.69 7.24
C ARG A 128 -12.37 -9.63 6.40
N ARG A 129 -11.80 -9.12 5.30
CA ARG A 129 -10.90 -9.83 4.38
C ARG A 129 -9.61 -9.04 4.17
N LEU A 130 -8.54 -9.75 3.85
CA LEU A 130 -7.21 -9.20 3.70
C LEU A 130 -6.64 -9.52 2.31
N VAL A 131 -6.08 -8.52 1.63
CA VAL A 131 -5.32 -8.69 0.38
C VAL A 131 -3.93 -8.11 0.57
N LEU A 132 -2.90 -8.93 0.38
CA LEU A 132 -1.50 -8.57 0.55
C LEU A 132 -0.79 -8.68 -0.79
N MET A 133 -0.28 -7.57 -1.33
CA MET A 133 0.37 -7.54 -2.64
C MET A 133 1.83 -7.12 -2.54
N GLY A 134 2.76 -8.00 -3.00
CA GLY A 134 4.21 -7.75 -2.95
C GLY A 134 4.66 -7.29 -1.57
N SER A 135 4.16 -7.96 -0.53
CA SER A 135 4.12 -7.42 0.83
C SER A 135 5.44 -7.58 1.58
N VAL A 136 5.84 -6.54 2.31
CA VAL A 136 6.68 -6.64 3.50
C VAL A 136 5.81 -7.26 4.61
N GLY A 137 6.37 -7.57 5.78
CA GLY A 137 5.59 -8.06 6.91
C GLY A 137 6.06 -9.40 7.49
N VAL A 138 6.99 -10.06 6.80
CA VAL A 138 7.76 -11.23 7.31
C VAL A 138 9.25 -10.88 7.30
N PRO A 139 10.08 -11.58 8.11
CA PRO A 139 11.53 -11.37 8.10
C PRO A 139 12.15 -11.78 6.75
N PHE A 140 12.98 -10.92 6.18
CA PHE A 140 13.82 -11.26 5.03
C PHE A 140 15.06 -10.35 4.96
N ALA A 141 16.11 -10.78 4.29
CA ALA A 141 17.26 -9.94 4.00
C ALA A 141 16.85 -8.85 2.98
N ILE A 142 17.11 -7.58 3.30
CA ILE A 142 16.76 -6.47 2.40
C ILE A 142 17.37 -6.69 1.01
N THR A 143 16.54 -6.59 -0.02
CA THR A 143 17.00 -6.72 -1.41
C THR A 143 17.74 -5.47 -1.86
N PRO A 144 18.64 -5.57 -2.84
CA PRO A 144 19.22 -4.38 -3.48
C PRO A 144 18.16 -3.43 -4.05
N GLY A 145 17.03 -3.98 -4.54
CA GLY A 145 15.91 -3.19 -5.05
C GLY A 145 15.24 -2.36 -3.96
N LEU A 146 14.89 -2.97 -2.84
CA LEU A 146 14.25 -2.26 -1.72
C LEU A 146 15.21 -1.24 -1.08
N ASP A 147 16.50 -1.58 -0.95
CA ASP A 147 17.52 -0.67 -0.44
C ASP A 147 17.69 0.56 -1.35
N ALA A 148 17.65 0.36 -2.68
CA ALA A 148 17.68 1.46 -3.65
C ALA A 148 16.41 2.34 -3.54
N VAL A 149 15.23 1.77 -3.35
CA VAL A 149 13.97 2.51 -3.17
C VAL A 149 14.05 3.39 -1.92
N TRP A 150 14.36 2.81 -0.78
CA TRP A 150 14.41 3.54 0.49
C TRP A 150 15.62 4.49 0.62
N GLY A 151 16.67 4.22 -0.16
CA GLY A 151 17.88 5.04 -0.25
C GLY A 151 17.83 6.13 -1.32
N TYR A 152 16.71 6.30 -2.00
CA TYR A 152 16.56 7.24 -3.10
C TYR A 152 17.04 8.65 -2.74
N GLN A 153 17.90 9.18 -3.62
CA GLN A 153 18.28 10.59 -3.62
C GLN A 153 17.76 11.23 -4.91
N PRO A 154 17.10 12.41 -4.83
CA PRO A 154 16.40 12.97 -5.96
C PRO A 154 17.29 13.28 -7.16
N SER A 155 17.08 12.57 -8.24
CA SER A 155 17.55 12.88 -9.59
C SER A 155 16.70 12.14 -10.61
N LEU A 156 16.62 12.67 -11.83
CA LEU A 156 15.90 12.00 -12.90
C LEU A 156 16.53 10.63 -13.22
N ALA A 157 17.86 10.53 -13.19
CA ALA A 157 18.56 9.27 -13.42
C ALA A 157 18.26 8.22 -12.34
N ALA A 158 18.24 8.62 -11.06
CA ALA A 158 17.86 7.73 -9.96
C ALA A 158 16.41 7.29 -10.09
N MET A 159 15.49 8.19 -10.46
CA MET A 159 14.09 7.84 -10.66
C MET A 159 13.92 6.83 -11.80
N LYS A 160 14.60 7.02 -12.95
CA LYS A 160 14.61 6.04 -14.04
C LYS A 160 15.09 4.66 -13.57
N GLY A 161 16.17 4.62 -12.77
CA GLY A 161 16.66 3.39 -12.17
C GLY A 161 15.63 2.70 -11.27
N LEU A 162 14.86 3.45 -10.48
CA LEU A 162 13.79 2.89 -9.66
C LEU A 162 12.62 2.34 -10.50
N LEU A 163 12.21 3.05 -11.56
CA LEU A 163 11.17 2.56 -12.47
C LEU A 163 11.58 1.24 -13.12
N ASP A 164 12.85 1.10 -13.49
CA ASP A 164 13.43 -0.13 -14.00
C ASP A 164 13.40 -1.30 -13.00
N ILE A 165 13.50 -1.00 -11.72
CA ILE A 165 13.41 -1.98 -10.63
C ILE A 165 11.94 -2.39 -10.39
N PHE A 166 11.01 -1.43 -10.43
CA PHE A 166 9.60 -1.65 -10.13
C PHE A 166 8.87 -2.45 -11.22
N ALA A 167 9.08 -2.12 -12.50
CA ALA A 167 8.32 -2.68 -13.60
C ALA A 167 9.09 -3.75 -14.37
N TYR A 168 8.43 -4.88 -14.63
CA TYR A 168 8.90 -5.87 -15.60
C TYR A 168 8.66 -5.38 -17.04
N ASN A 169 7.47 -4.83 -17.30
CA ASN A 169 7.11 -4.30 -18.60
C ASN A 169 7.81 -2.97 -18.90
N ARG A 170 8.86 -3.04 -19.72
CA ARG A 170 9.70 -1.89 -20.09
C ARG A 170 8.96 -0.80 -20.86
N ALA A 171 7.86 -1.13 -21.54
CA ALA A 171 7.05 -0.12 -22.21
C ALA A 171 6.39 0.89 -21.25
N LEU A 172 6.29 0.55 -19.97
CA LEU A 172 5.78 1.45 -18.93
C LEU A 172 6.85 2.44 -18.41
N VAL A 173 8.14 2.17 -18.66
CA VAL A 173 9.26 2.98 -18.15
C VAL A 173 9.62 4.04 -19.19
N THR A 174 8.74 5.02 -19.33
CA THR A 174 8.94 6.14 -20.26
C THR A 174 9.65 7.32 -19.58
N ASP A 175 10.24 8.20 -20.40
CA ASP A 175 10.87 9.43 -19.90
C ASP A 175 9.85 10.35 -19.25
N GLU A 176 8.63 10.41 -19.78
CA GLU A 176 7.53 11.20 -19.23
C GLU A 176 7.11 10.68 -17.86
N LEU A 177 7.03 9.34 -17.68
CA LEU A 177 6.73 8.77 -16.37
C LEU A 177 7.85 9.06 -15.37
N ALA A 178 9.11 8.94 -15.80
CA ALA A 178 10.26 9.24 -14.95
C ALA A 178 10.26 10.70 -14.49
N GLU A 179 10.02 11.63 -15.41
CA GLU A 179 9.91 13.06 -15.10
C GLU A 179 8.75 13.33 -14.14
N LEU A 180 7.56 12.77 -14.42
CA LEU A 180 6.38 12.90 -13.54
C LEU A 180 6.67 12.43 -12.11
N ARG A 181 7.31 11.27 -11.97
CA ARG A 181 7.63 10.69 -10.65
C ARG A 181 8.75 11.46 -9.95
N TYR A 182 9.75 11.92 -10.70
CA TYR A 182 10.80 12.77 -10.18
C TYR A 182 10.23 14.08 -9.63
N GLN A 183 9.39 14.78 -10.41
CA GLN A 183 8.73 16.02 -9.97
C GLN A 183 7.84 15.78 -8.73
N ALA A 184 7.17 14.63 -8.65
CA ALA A 184 6.42 14.27 -7.45
C ALA A 184 7.33 14.11 -6.22
N SER A 185 8.52 13.52 -6.38
CA SER A 185 9.44 13.24 -5.27
C SER A 185 10.10 14.49 -4.68
N ILE A 186 10.25 15.56 -5.48
CA ILE A 186 10.90 16.82 -5.04
C ILE A 186 9.89 17.89 -4.59
N ARG A 187 8.61 17.58 -4.48
CA ARG A 187 7.63 18.50 -3.89
C ARG A 187 8.04 18.89 -2.46
N PRO A 188 7.79 20.13 -2.02
CA PRO A 188 8.16 20.57 -0.68
C PRO A 188 7.68 19.61 0.43
N GLY A 189 8.59 19.16 1.28
CA GLY A 189 8.34 18.23 2.39
C GLY A 189 8.29 16.75 2.02
N PHE A 190 8.25 16.38 0.73
CA PHE A 190 8.12 14.97 0.32
C PHE A 190 9.43 14.21 0.53
N GLN A 191 10.55 14.72 0.03
CA GLN A 191 11.84 14.06 0.18
C GLN A 191 12.31 14.07 1.63
N GLU A 192 12.09 15.16 2.36
CA GLU A 192 12.46 15.29 3.77
C GLU A 192 11.77 14.22 4.61
N SER A 193 10.44 14.06 4.47
CA SER A 193 9.71 13.01 5.19
C SER A 193 10.11 11.61 4.75
N PHE A 194 10.29 11.38 3.44
CA PHE A 194 10.69 10.09 2.91
C PHE A 194 12.07 9.65 3.44
N SER A 195 13.05 10.54 3.42
CA SER A 195 14.41 10.24 3.94
C SER A 195 14.41 10.01 5.46
N ALA A 196 13.49 10.63 6.18
CA ALA A 196 13.37 10.45 7.63
C ALA A 196 12.73 9.10 8.02
N MET A 197 11.95 8.48 7.13
CA MET A 197 11.30 7.20 7.41
C MET A 197 12.27 6.01 7.41
N PHE A 198 13.23 5.98 6.46
CA PHE A 198 14.07 4.81 6.21
C PHE A 198 15.58 5.13 6.18
N PRO A 199 16.14 5.83 7.18
CA PRO A 199 17.59 6.08 7.22
C PRO A 199 18.40 4.77 7.36
N ALA A 200 19.60 4.76 6.78
CA ALA A 200 20.52 3.61 6.87
C ALA A 200 20.95 3.33 8.35
N PRO A 201 21.28 2.08 8.69
CA PRO A 201 21.17 0.86 7.90
C PRO A 201 19.72 0.39 7.75
N ARG A 202 19.27 0.08 6.52
CA ARG A 202 17.83 -0.09 6.21
C ARG A 202 17.26 -1.46 6.55
N GLN A 203 18.09 -2.47 6.77
CA GLN A 203 17.62 -3.78 7.23
C GLN A 203 16.71 -3.68 8.47
N ARG A 204 17.06 -2.81 9.42
CA ARG A 204 16.29 -2.60 10.65
C ARG A 204 14.82 -2.20 10.40
N TRP A 205 14.52 -1.58 9.26
CA TRP A 205 13.15 -1.19 8.93
C TRP A 205 12.35 -2.36 8.37
N VAL A 206 13.00 -3.28 7.65
CA VAL A 206 12.39 -4.56 7.29
C VAL A 206 12.05 -5.34 8.56
N ASP A 207 12.99 -5.43 9.50
CA ASP A 207 12.80 -6.13 10.76
C ASP A 207 11.69 -5.50 11.61
N ALA A 208 11.63 -4.16 11.67
CA ALA A 208 10.59 -3.42 12.40
C ALA A 208 9.18 -3.54 11.78
N MET A 209 9.08 -3.89 10.50
CA MET A 209 7.81 -4.12 9.81
C MET A 209 7.38 -5.58 9.82
N ALA A 210 8.24 -6.50 10.26
CA ALA A 210 7.90 -7.90 10.34
C ALA A 210 6.98 -8.17 11.53
N SER A 211 5.89 -8.88 11.30
CA SER A 211 5.02 -9.41 12.35
C SER A 211 5.52 -10.77 12.84
N ALA A 212 5.30 -11.07 14.10
CA ALA A 212 5.65 -12.37 14.65
C ALA A 212 4.86 -13.49 13.97
N GLU A 213 5.53 -14.59 13.61
CA GLU A 213 4.92 -15.74 12.94
C GLU A 213 3.67 -16.24 13.69
N ALA A 214 3.73 -16.35 15.02
CA ALA A 214 2.61 -16.80 15.83
C ALA A 214 1.36 -15.91 15.65
N ASN A 215 1.53 -14.60 15.49
CA ASN A 215 0.43 -13.67 15.27
C ASN A 215 -0.14 -13.81 13.85
N ILE A 216 0.71 -14.04 12.85
CA ILE A 216 0.28 -14.29 11.47
C ILE A 216 -0.49 -15.62 11.39
N ARG A 217 -0.01 -16.67 12.02
CA ARG A 217 -0.69 -17.98 12.08
C ARG A 217 -2.03 -17.95 12.84
N ALA A 218 -2.25 -16.94 13.67
CA ALA A 218 -3.50 -16.74 14.40
C ALA A 218 -4.53 -15.86 13.65
N LEU A 219 -4.24 -15.37 12.45
CA LEU A 219 -5.13 -14.53 11.69
C LEU A 219 -6.42 -15.27 11.28
N PRO A 220 -7.60 -14.75 11.65
CA PRO A 220 -8.86 -15.38 11.28
C PRO A 220 -9.34 -14.99 9.86
N GLN A 221 -8.77 -13.91 9.27
CA GLN A 221 -9.23 -13.37 8.00
C GLN A 221 -8.90 -14.30 6.83
N GLU A 222 -9.86 -14.53 5.96
CA GLU A 222 -9.55 -15.02 4.63
C GLU A 222 -8.65 -14.01 3.90
N THR A 223 -7.56 -14.52 3.34
CA THR A 223 -6.49 -13.68 2.79
C THR A 223 -6.14 -14.07 1.36
N LEU A 224 -6.10 -13.08 0.48
CA LEU A 224 -5.54 -13.22 -0.86
C LEU A 224 -4.13 -12.61 -0.89
N VAL A 225 -3.13 -13.45 -1.12
CA VAL A 225 -1.74 -13.03 -1.31
C VAL A 225 -1.48 -12.92 -2.82
N ILE A 226 -0.94 -11.78 -3.26
CA ILE A 226 -0.66 -11.50 -4.68
C ILE A 226 0.82 -11.13 -4.83
N HIS A 227 1.47 -11.62 -5.91
CA HIS A 227 2.86 -11.28 -6.19
C HIS A 227 3.15 -11.22 -7.70
N GLY A 228 4.04 -10.35 -8.12
CA GLY A 228 4.65 -10.39 -9.44
C GLY A 228 5.88 -11.30 -9.42
N ARG A 229 5.92 -12.31 -10.30
CA ARG A 229 7.01 -13.32 -10.26
C ARG A 229 8.40 -12.72 -10.45
N GLU A 230 8.50 -11.65 -11.19
CA GLU A 230 9.74 -10.94 -11.51
C GLU A 230 9.97 -9.71 -10.61
N ASP A 231 9.34 -9.67 -9.43
CA ASP A 231 9.52 -8.60 -8.45
C ASP A 231 10.98 -8.54 -7.97
N ARG A 232 11.61 -7.37 -8.14
CA ARG A 232 13.01 -7.10 -7.77
C ARG A 232 13.12 -6.26 -6.49
N VAL A 233 11.98 -5.89 -5.90
CA VAL A 233 11.88 -5.10 -4.66
C VAL A 233 11.62 -6.02 -3.48
N ILE A 234 10.56 -6.81 -3.55
CA ILE A 234 10.20 -7.78 -2.51
C ILE A 234 10.33 -9.20 -3.09
N PRO A 235 11.07 -10.11 -2.44
CA PRO A 235 11.24 -11.45 -2.97
C PRO A 235 9.92 -12.24 -2.92
N LEU A 236 9.63 -13.03 -3.96
CA LEU A 236 8.46 -13.90 -4.02
C LEU A 236 8.36 -14.81 -2.78
N GLN A 237 9.50 -15.16 -2.18
CA GLN A 237 9.56 -15.97 -0.96
C GLN A 237 8.72 -15.37 0.18
N ASN A 238 8.61 -14.04 0.29
CA ASN A 238 7.75 -13.42 1.30
C ASN A 238 6.29 -13.82 1.14
N SER A 239 5.78 -13.82 -0.10
CA SER A 239 4.40 -14.25 -0.37
C SER A 239 4.20 -15.75 -0.19
N LEU A 240 5.18 -16.57 -0.49
CA LEU A 240 5.15 -18.01 -0.17
C LEU A 240 5.11 -18.22 1.34
N THR A 241 5.92 -17.50 2.11
CA THR A 241 5.93 -17.54 3.58
C THR A 241 4.58 -17.07 4.16
N LEU A 242 4.02 -15.98 3.66
CA LEU A 242 2.70 -15.50 4.09
C LEU A 242 1.60 -16.52 3.79
N ALA A 243 1.63 -17.14 2.60
CA ALA A 243 0.66 -18.18 2.23
C ALA A 243 0.80 -19.46 3.06
N ASP A 244 2.00 -19.79 3.54
CA ASP A 244 2.23 -20.91 4.46
C ASP A 244 1.75 -20.59 5.89
N TRP A 245 1.97 -19.35 6.34
CA TRP A 245 1.67 -18.96 7.72
C TRP A 245 0.22 -18.58 7.95
N ILE A 246 -0.46 -17.99 6.97
CA ILE A 246 -1.87 -17.57 7.08
C ILE A 246 -2.79 -18.76 6.79
N PRO A 247 -3.56 -19.27 7.77
CA PRO A 247 -4.32 -20.52 7.61
C PRO A 247 -5.34 -20.49 6.46
N ASN A 248 -6.04 -19.36 6.29
CA ASN A 248 -7.09 -19.18 5.29
C ASN A 248 -6.59 -18.29 4.13
N SER A 249 -5.51 -18.73 3.46
CA SER A 249 -4.93 -17.92 2.39
C SER A 249 -5.00 -18.59 1.03
N GLN A 250 -5.04 -17.74 0.00
CA GLN A 250 -4.86 -18.09 -1.40
C GLN A 250 -3.68 -17.29 -1.94
N LEU A 251 -2.85 -17.89 -2.80
CA LEU A 251 -1.72 -17.21 -3.45
C LEU A 251 -1.94 -17.14 -4.95
N HIS A 252 -1.86 -15.93 -5.49
CA HIS A 252 -1.87 -15.69 -6.94
C HIS A 252 -0.56 -15.02 -7.38
N VAL A 253 0.18 -15.67 -8.27
CA VAL A 253 1.43 -15.15 -8.83
C VAL A 253 1.23 -14.77 -10.29
N PHE A 254 1.44 -13.48 -10.61
CA PHE A 254 1.43 -12.99 -11.98
C PHE A 254 2.80 -13.21 -12.63
N GLY A 255 2.86 -13.98 -13.72
CA GLY A 255 4.04 -14.04 -14.58
C GLY A 255 4.18 -12.77 -15.45
N HIS A 256 5.40 -12.45 -15.87
CA HIS A 256 5.72 -11.23 -16.62
C HIS A 256 5.27 -9.97 -15.88
N CYS A 257 5.57 -9.90 -14.59
CA CYS A 257 5.10 -8.87 -13.68
C CYS A 257 6.17 -8.59 -12.62
N GLY A 258 6.52 -7.32 -12.46
CA GLY A 258 7.40 -6.83 -11.42
C GLY A 258 6.65 -6.51 -10.12
N HIS A 259 7.16 -5.50 -9.41
CA HIS A 259 6.60 -5.05 -8.14
C HIS A 259 5.24 -4.34 -8.29
N TRP A 260 4.97 -3.77 -9.46
CA TRP A 260 3.77 -2.96 -9.72
C TRP A 260 2.61 -3.77 -10.31
N THR A 261 2.20 -4.85 -9.66
CA THR A 261 1.12 -5.74 -10.13
C THR A 261 -0.17 -4.98 -10.44
N GLN A 262 -0.55 -4.01 -9.61
CA GLN A 262 -1.73 -3.15 -9.76
C GLN A 262 -1.62 -2.12 -10.89
N ILE A 263 -0.45 -2.00 -11.51
CA ILE A 263 -0.20 -1.13 -12.67
C ILE A 263 0.01 -1.99 -13.92
N GLU A 264 0.90 -2.98 -13.85
CA GLU A 264 1.25 -3.85 -14.99
C GLU A 264 0.08 -4.74 -15.42
N HIS A 265 -0.73 -5.18 -14.46
CA HIS A 265 -1.91 -6.04 -14.68
C HIS A 265 -3.19 -5.44 -14.09
N ALA A 266 -3.35 -4.11 -14.13
CA ALA A 266 -4.41 -3.38 -13.42
C ALA A 266 -5.81 -4.00 -13.54
N GLY A 267 -6.27 -4.30 -14.75
CA GLY A 267 -7.59 -4.87 -14.99
C GLY A 267 -7.75 -6.29 -14.45
N ARG A 268 -6.71 -7.13 -14.53
CA ARG A 268 -6.74 -8.50 -13.95
C ARG A 268 -6.66 -8.45 -12.45
N PHE A 269 -5.79 -7.58 -11.91
CA PHE A 269 -5.67 -7.36 -10.47
C PHE A 269 -7.00 -6.90 -9.87
N ALA A 270 -7.62 -5.88 -10.45
CA ALA A 270 -8.90 -5.34 -9.96
C ALA A 270 -10.01 -6.40 -9.96
N ARG A 271 -10.13 -7.20 -11.04
CA ARG A 271 -11.12 -8.29 -11.08
C ARG A 271 -10.83 -9.37 -10.03
N LEU A 272 -9.58 -9.82 -9.92
CA LEU A 272 -9.19 -10.83 -8.93
C LEU A 272 -9.53 -10.38 -7.49
N VAL A 273 -9.24 -9.12 -7.16
CA VAL A 273 -9.59 -8.55 -5.86
C VAL A 273 -11.10 -8.44 -5.70
N ALA A 274 -11.82 -7.93 -6.71
CA ALA A 274 -13.28 -7.78 -6.65
C ALA A 274 -13.98 -9.14 -6.47
N ASP A 275 -13.57 -10.17 -7.22
CA ASP A 275 -14.13 -11.52 -7.12
C ASP A 275 -13.88 -12.10 -5.72
N PHE A 276 -12.65 -12.02 -5.22
CA PHE A 276 -12.30 -12.46 -3.87
C PHE A 276 -13.14 -11.77 -2.78
N LEU A 277 -13.35 -10.47 -2.90
CA LEU A 277 -14.16 -9.73 -1.91
C LEU A 277 -15.66 -10.07 -2.03
N ALA A 278 -16.16 -10.36 -3.24
CA ALA A 278 -17.55 -10.73 -3.48
C ALA A 278 -17.91 -12.13 -2.94
N GLU A 279 -16.98 -13.07 -2.89
CA GLU A 279 -17.21 -14.39 -2.32
C GLU A 279 -17.69 -14.34 -0.87
N ALA A 280 -17.22 -13.36 -0.07
CA ALA A 280 -17.68 -13.17 1.31
C ALA A 280 -19.12 -12.66 1.40
N ASP A 281 -19.59 -11.92 0.39
CA ASP A 281 -20.95 -11.39 0.39
C ASP A 281 -21.97 -12.48 0.11
N ALA A 282 -21.59 -13.52 -0.62
CA ALA A 282 -22.43 -14.66 -0.92
C ALA A 282 -22.61 -15.63 0.28
N GLN A 283 -21.75 -15.51 1.30
CA GLN A 283 -21.74 -16.36 2.49
C GLN A 283 -22.42 -15.70 3.71
N SER A 284 -22.81 -14.43 3.60
CA SER A 284 -23.47 -13.62 4.63
C SER A 284 -24.97 -13.59 4.42
#